data_4612180825ebbbab7193e526d38f1208
#
_entry.id   4612180825ebbbab7193e526d38f1208
#
_cell.length_a   1.000
_cell.length_b   1.000
_cell.length_c   1.000
_cell.angle_alpha   90.00
_cell.angle_beta   90.00
_cell.angle_gamma   90.00
#
_symmetry.space_group_name_H-M   'P 1'
#
loop_
_entity.id
_entity.type
_entity.pdbx_description
1 polymer ?
#
loop_
_entity_poly.entity_id
_entity_poly.type
_entity_poly.pdbx_seq_one_letter_code
_entity_poly.pdbx_strand_id
1 'polypeptide(L)'
;MRRMRKRILGIYAVILTAGAIYTLLIFRTGLGIPCLFNRVTGLLCPGCGTSRMALSVMRLDFASAFRYNPVAFMTVPAWVGISLCCFTGYPDVLCREKNILRILYVNIALYAVFCVVRNMPWYGFGF
;
A
#
# COMPACT_ATOMS: atom_id res chain seq x y z
N MET A 1 -15.19 24.33 -5.56
CA MET A 1 -13.92 23.63 -5.85
C MET A 1 -12.80 23.89 -4.82
N ARG A 2 -12.47 25.13 -4.43
CA ARG A 2 -11.38 25.41 -3.45
C ARG A 2 -11.56 24.75 -2.07
N ARG A 3 -12.77 24.66 -1.53
CA ARG A 3 -13.02 24.01 -0.21
C ARG A 3 -12.82 22.51 -0.24
N MET A 4 -13.21 21.83 -1.32
CA MET A 4 -12.98 20.38 -1.49
C MET A 4 -11.48 20.07 -1.61
N ARG A 5 -10.74 20.84 -2.42
CA ARG A 5 -9.27 20.69 -2.52
C ARG A 5 -8.57 20.83 -1.16
N LYS A 6 -8.95 21.82 -0.34
CA LYS A 6 -8.35 21.98 1.01
C LYS A 6 -8.66 20.82 1.94
N ARG A 7 -9.87 20.25 1.89
CA ARG A 7 -10.22 19.06 2.69
C ARG A 7 -9.43 17.83 2.25
N ILE A 8 -9.32 17.60 0.94
CA ILE A 8 -8.53 16.50 0.38
C ILE A 8 -7.07 16.65 0.76
N LEU A 9 -6.49 17.84 0.62
CA LEU A 9 -5.11 18.12 1.04
C LEU A 9 -4.89 17.85 2.52
N GLY A 10 -5.84 18.26 3.38
CA GLY A 10 -5.78 17.99 4.82
C GLY A 10 -5.79 16.51 5.14
N ILE A 11 -6.64 15.72 4.47
CA ILE A 11 -6.71 14.26 4.65
C ILE A 11 -5.38 13.62 4.23
N TYR A 12 -4.83 13.99 3.07
CA TYR A 12 -3.53 13.48 2.62
C TYR A 12 -2.39 13.86 3.57
N ALA A 13 -2.37 15.09 4.06
CA ALA A 13 -1.37 15.55 5.03
C ALA A 13 -1.44 14.71 6.32
N VAL A 14 -2.63 14.44 6.83
CA VAL A 14 -2.83 13.59 8.03
C VAL A 14 -2.38 12.15 7.76
N ILE A 15 -2.73 11.57 6.62
CA ILE A 15 -2.34 10.20 6.27
C ILE A 15 -0.81 10.10 6.12
N LEU A 16 -0.18 11.08 5.45
CA LEU A 16 1.26 11.10 5.26
C LEU A 16 2.02 11.31 6.58
N THR A 17 1.55 12.20 7.44
CA THR A 17 2.17 12.43 8.76
C THR A 17 2.00 11.21 9.68
N ALA A 18 0.82 10.61 9.72
CA ALA A 18 0.59 9.38 10.48
C ALA A 18 1.44 8.22 9.96
N GLY A 19 1.54 8.07 8.64
CA GLY A 19 2.40 7.07 8.00
C GLY A 19 3.89 7.30 8.30
N ALA A 20 4.35 8.54 8.26
CA ALA A 20 5.74 8.89 8.58
C ALA A 20 6.06 8.61 10.05
N ILE A 21 5.19 9.01 10.97
CA ILE A 21 5.35 8.72 12.41
C ILE A 21 5.38 7.22 12.67
N TYR A 22 4.45 6.48 12.05
CA TYR A 22 4.41 5.02 12.16
C TYR A 22 5.69 4.36 11.64
N THR A 23 6.18 4.80 10.49
CA THR A 23 7.43 4.28 9.89
C THR A 23 8.65 4.59 10.76
N LEU A 24 8.72 5.80 11.33
CA LEU A 24 9.78 6.20 12.28
C LEU A 24 9.74 5.37 13.56
N LEU A 25 8.55 5.09 14.10
CA LEU A 25 8.39 4.24 15.28
C LEU A 25 8.90 2.82 15.02
N ILE A 26 8.52 2.22 13.89
CA ILE A 26 9.02 0.88 13.51
C ILE A 26 10.53 0.91 13.31
N PHE A 27 11.06 1.96 12.67
CA PHE A 27 12.50 2.10 12.46
C PHE A 27 13.29 2.18 13.76
N ARG A 28 12.73 2.87 14.78
CA ARG A 28 13.36 3.01 16.11
C ARG A 28 13.20 1.79 17.00
N THR A 29 12.03 1.17 16.99
CA THR A 29 11.68 0.08 17.91
C THR A 29 11.90 -1.31 17.33
N GLY A 30 11.97 -1.45 16.01
CA GLY A 30 11.97 -2.74 15.33
C GLY A 30 10.66 -3.55 15.47
N LEU A 31 9.72 -3.03 16.25
CA LEU A 31 8.45 -3.67 16.56
C LEU A 31 7.39 -3.23 15.53
N GLY A 32 7.22 -4.02 14.47
CA GLY A 32 6.05 -3.89 13.59
C GLY A 32 4.78 -4.34 14.31
N ILE A 33 3.65 -3.71 14.00
CA ILE A 33 2.35 -4.16 14.52
C ILE A 33 2.13 -5.60 14.08
N PRO A 34 1.95 -6.54 15.02
CA PRO A 34 1.69 -7.92 14.69
C PRO A 34 0.37 -8.03 13.91
N CYS A 35 0.39 -8.76 12.81
CA CYS A 35 -0.80 -8.94 11.99
C CYS A 35 -1.84 -9.77 12.77
N LEU A 36 -2.96 -9.14 13.12
CA LEU A 36 -4.05 -9.81 13.84
C LEU A 36 -4.61 -10.98 13.02
N PHE A 37 -4.71 -10.81 11.70
CA PHE A 37 -5.16 -11.88 10.79
C PHE A 37 -4.24 -13.11 10.86
N ASN A 38 -2.94 -12.91 10.86
CA ASN A 38 -1.97 -14.01 10.96
C ASN A 38 -2.02 -14.68 12.33
N ARG A 39 -2.25 -13.91 13.42
CA ARG A 39 -2.40 -14.47 14.77
C ARG A 39 -3.65 -15.33 14.94
N VAL A 40 -4.74 -14.96 14.28
CA VAL A 40 -6.03 -15.67 14.43
C VAL A 40 -6.15 -16.85 13.47
N THR A 41 -5.70 -16.68 12.23
CA THR A 41 -5.89 -17.68 11.17
C THR A 41 -4.64 -18.50 10.86
N GLY A 42 -3.46 -18.07 11.30
CA GLY A 42 -2.18 -18.65 10.90
C GLY A 42 -1.77 -18.34 9.45
N LEU A 43 -2.65 -17.69 8.67
CA LEU A 43 -2.43 -17.37 7.27
C LEU A 43 -1.75 -16.02 7.11
N LEU A 44 -0.97 -15.87 6.05
CA LEU A 44 -0.34 -14.61 5.67
C LEU A 44 -1.36 -13.68 5.00
N CYS A 45 -1.66 -12.56 5.66
CA CYS A 45 -2.53 -11.54 5.10
C CYS A 45 -1.84 -10.83 3.91
N PRO A 46 -2.59 -10.33 2.92
CA PRO A 46 -2.02 -9.65 1.75
C PRO A 46 -1.28 -8.35 2.11
N GLY A 47 -1.55 -7.76 3.27
CA GLY A 47 -0.83 -6.62 3.82
C GLY A 47 0.41 -6.96 4.65
N CYS A 48 0.63 -8.25 4.98
CA CYS A 48 1.83 -8.66 5.72
C CYS A 48 3.10 -8.35 4.93
N GLY A 49 4.11 -7.79 5.61
CA GLY A 49 5.36 -7.38 4.97
C GLY A 49 5.36 -5.96 4.40
N THR A 50 4.22 -5.25 4.36
CA THR A 50 4.18 -3.86 3.86
C THR A 50 5.07 -2.92 4.69
N SER A 51 5.13 -3.10 6.00
CA SER A 51 6.03 -2.32 6.87
C SER A 51 7.51 -2.60 6.55
N ARG A 52 7.87 -3.87 6.34
CA ARG A 52 9.24 -4.25 5.95
C ARG A 52 9.57 -3.76 4.54
N MET A 53 8.61 -3.84 3.61
CA MET A 53 8.73 -3.26 2.27
C MET A 53 9.01 -1.75 2.37
N ALA A 54 8.24 -1.00 3.15
CA ALA A 54 8.45 0.43 3.32
C ALA A 54 9.83 0.76 3.90
N LEU A 55 10.29 0.00 4.89
CA LEU A 55 11.64 0.15 5.44
C LEU A 55 12.73 -0.15 4.41
N SER A 56 12.55 -1.17 3.57
CA SER A 56 13.49 -1.50 2.49
C SER A 56 13.53 -0.41 1.43
N VAL A 57 12.38 0.16 1.07
CA VAL A 57 12.32 1.33 0.16
C VAL A 57 13.09 2.52 0.74
N MET A 58 12.94 2.80 2.05
CA MET A 58 13.69 3.88 2.70
C MET A 58 15.21 3.64 2.72
N ARG A 59 15.64 2.37 2.71
CA ARG A 59 17.04 1.96 2.60
C ARG A 59 17.53 1.87 1.15
N LEU A 60 16.67 2.23 0.18
CA LEU A 60 16.91 2.11 -1.26
C LEU A 60 17.17 0.65 -1.73
N ASP A 61 16.75 -0.32 -0.93
CA ASP A 61 16.82 -1.74 -1.26
C ASP A 61 15.49 -2.20 -1.89
N PHE A 62 15.35 -1.88 -3.16
CA PHE A 62 14.12 -2.19 -3.92
C PHE A 62 13.95 -3.70 -4.15
N ALA A 63 15.04 -4.46 -4.21
CA ALA A 63 14.98 -5.91 -4.37
C ALA A 63 14.33 -6.58 -3.16
N SER A 64 14.76 -6.22 -1.96
CA SER A 64 14.14 -6.70 -0.72
C SER A 64 12.72 -6.16 -0.56
N ALA A 65 12.48 -4.90 -0.92
CA ALA A 65 11.14 -4.33 -0.88
C ALA A 65 10.14 -5.13 -1.73
N PHE A 66 10.52 -5.47 -2.96
CA PHE A 66 9.71 -6.29 -3.85
C PHE A 66 9.47 -7.70 -3.28
N ARG A 67 10.49 -8.30 -2.66
CA ARG A 67 10.36 -9.63 -2.02
C ARG A 67 9.36 -9.64 -0.87
N TYR A 68 9.33 -8.58 -0.05
CA TYR A 68 8.42 -8.51 1.09
C TYR A 68 6.96 -8.37 0.69
N ASN A 69 6.65 -7.54 -0.28
CA ASN A 69 5.28 -7.40 -0.79
C ASN A 69 5.26 -6.81 -2.21
N PRO A 70 5.31 -7.65 -3.26
CA PRO A 70 5.35 -7.19 -4.64
C PRO A 70 4.08 -6.42 -5.03
N VAL A 71 2.91 -6.83 -4.52
CA VAL A 71 1.64 -6.17 -4.85
C VAL A 71 1.60 -4.77 -4.26
N ALA A 72 1.94 -4.60 -2.99
CA ALA A 72 2.00 -3.28 -2.37
C ALA A 72 3.07 -2.40 -3.03
N PHE A 73 4.23 -2.96 -3.36
CA PHE A 73 5.32 -2.25 -4.03
C PHE A 73 4.89 -1.64 -5.37
N MET A 74 4.06 -2.34 -6.13
CA MET A 74 3.55 -1.87 -7.42
C MET A 74 2.33 -0.96 -7.27
N THR A 75 1.43 -1.29 -6.35
CA THR A 75 0.14 -0.57 -6.23
C THR A 75 0.27 0.77 -5.51
N VAL A 76 1.16 0.90 -4.51
CA VAL A 76 1.34 2.16 -3.78
C VAL A 76 1.76 3.31 -4.69
N PRO A 77 2.83 3.21 -5.51
CA PRO A 77 3.20 4.29 -6.43
C PRO A 77 2.15 4.55 -7.50
N ALA A 78 1.42 3.52 -7.96
CA ALA A 78 0.33 3.69 -8.91
C ALA A 78 -0.81 4.53 -8.31
N TRP A 79 -1.21 4.26 -7.07
CA TRP A 79 -2.23 5.06 -6.37
C TRP A 79 -1.77 6.48 -6.09
N VAL A 80 -0.51 6.69 -5.74
CA VAL A 80 0.07 8.03 -5.60
C VAL A 80 0.01 8.77 -6.93
N GLY A 81 0.40 8.13 -8.04
CA GLY A 81 0.31 8.72 -9.37
C GLY A 81 -1.12 9.11 -9.77
N ILE A 82 -2.09 8.20 -9.56
CA ILE A 82 -3.51 8.46 -9.83
C ILE A 82 -4.00 9.66 -8.99
N SER A 83 -3.64 9.70 -7.72
CA SER A 83 -4.01 10.79 -6.81
C SER A 83 -3.45 12.13 -7.25
N LEU A 84 -2.19 12.17 -7.70
CA LEU A 84 -1.56 13.36 -8.27
C LEU A 84 -2.26 13.80 -9.56
N CYS A 85 -2.56 12.87 -10.47
CA CYS A 85 -3.31 13.15 -11.69
C CYS A 85 -4.69 13.74 -11.37
N CYS A 86 -5.41 13.18 -10.42
CA CYS A 86 -6.70 13.71 -9.99
C CYS A 86 -6.59 15.08 -9.31
N PHE A 87 -5.47 15.34 -8.63
CA PHE A 87 -5.21 16.65 -8.03
C PHE A 87 -4.89 17.74 -9.07
N THR A 88 -4.12 17.39 -10.09
CA THR A 88 -3.78 18.29 -11.20
C THR A 88 -4.93 18.46 -12.18
N GLY A 89 -5.88 17.51 -12.21
CA GLY A 89 -7.01 17.51 -13.14
C GLY A 89 -6.66 17.03 -14.55
N TYR A 90 -5.52 16.35 -14.71
CA TYR A 90 -5.07 15.82 -16.00
C TYR A 90 -4.45 14.41 -15.83
N PRO A 91 -4.87 13.40 -16.62
CA PRO A 91 -5.99 13.40 -17.58
C PRO A 91 -7.35 13.14 -16.89
N ASP A 92 -8.39 13.84 -17.34
CA ASP A 92 -9.77 13.72 -16.82
C ASP A 92 -10.33 12.29 -16.86
N VAL A 93 -9.84 11.49 -17.79
CA VAL A 93 -10.28 10.10 -18.00
C VAL A 93 -9.98 9.22 -16.78
N LEU A 94 -8.82 9.39 -16.14
CA LEU A 94 -8.44 8.62 -14.95
C LEU A 94 -9.26 9.03 -13.71
N CYS A 95 -9.64 10.29 -13.63
CA CYS A 95 -10.37 10.85 -12.49
C CYS A 95 -11.88 10.63 -12.55
N ARG A 96 -12.40 10.02 -13.62
CA ARG A 96 -13.80 9.63 -13.70
C ARG A 96 -14.11 8.57 -12.65
N GLU A 97 -15.17 8.79 -11.88
CA GLU A 97 -15.62 7.90 -10.81
C GLU A 97 -15.70 6.42 -11.25
N LYS A 98 -16.25 6.16 -12.45
CA LYS A 98 -16.33 4.82 -13.02
C LYS A 98 -14.97 4.14 -13.22
N ASN A 99 -13.94 4.90 -13.61
CA ASN A 99 -12.60 4.36 -13.83
C ASN A 99 -11.89 4.13 -12.51
N ILE A 100 -12.04 5.03 -11.54
CA ILE A 100 -11.51 4.85 -10.17
C ILE A 100 -12.12 3.59 -9.54
N LEU A 101 -13.44 3.40 -9.64
CA LEU A 101 -14.11 2.20 -9.14
C LEU A 101 -13.60 0.93 -9.84
N ARG A 102 -13.41 0.96 -11.15
CA ARG A 102 -12.85 -0.18 -11.89
C ARG A 102 -11.44 -0.51 -11.43
N ILE A 103 -10.57 0.49 -11.27
CA ILE A 103 -9.21 0.30 -10.78
C ILE A 103 -9.24 -0.26 -9.35
N LEU A 104 -10.15 0.22 -8.50
CA LEU A 104 -10.33 -0.27 -7.14
C LEU A 104 -10.74 -1.75 -7.13
N TYR A 105 -11.72 -2.15 -7.96
CA TYR A 105 -12.14 -3.56 -8.06
C TYR A 105 -11.00 -4.47 -8.55
N VAL A 106 -10.25 -4.04 -9.57
CA VAL A 106 -9.07 -4.77 -10.06
C VAL A 106 -8.03 -4.90 -8.95
N ASN A 107 -7.82 -3.84 -8.18
CA ASN A 107 -6.87 -3.84 -7.07
C ASN A 107 -7.31 -4.82 -5.96
N ILE A 108 -8.58 -4.81 -5.57
CA ILE A 108 -9.14 -5.77 -4.59
C ILE A 108 -8.96 -7.21 -5.08
N ALA A 109 -9.29 -7.48 -6.34
CA ALA A 109 -9.11 -8.80 -6.94
C ALA A 109 -7.64 -9.24 -6.92
N LEU A 110 -6.72 -8.32 -7.26
CA LEU A 110 -5.28 -8.58 -7.23
C LEU A 110 -4.80 -8.94 -5.81
N TYR A 111 -5.24 -8.21 -4.79
CA TYR A 111 -4.92 -8.53 -3.40
C TYR A 111 -5.53 -9.85 -2.92
N ALA A 112 -6.74 -10.19 -3.38
CA ALA A 112 -7.37 -11.46 -3.07
C ALA A 112 -6.60 -12.64 -3.67
N VAL A 113 -6.24 -12.55 -4.95
CA VAL A 113 -5.41 -13.55 -5.64
C VAL A 113 -4.04 -13.67 -4.94
N PHE A 114 -3.41 -12.54 -4.62
CA PHE A 114 -2.13 -12.53 -3.93
C PHE A 114 -2.22 -13.19 -2.54
N CYS A 115 -3.32 -12.97 -1.82
CA CYS A 115 -3.56 -13.63 -0.53
C CYS A 115 -3.56 -15.16 -0.68
N VAL A 116 -4.23 -15.68 -1.70
CA VAL A 116 -4.27 -17.12 -1.98
C VAL A 116 -2.89 -17.65 -2.37
N VAL A 117 -2.26 -17.01 -3.37
CA VAL A 117 -0.95 -17.43 -3.90
C VAL A 117 0.11 -17.44 -2.81
N ARG A 118 0.12 -16.43 -1.95
CA ARG A 118 1.09 -16.30 -0.86
C ARG A 118 0.98 -17.38 0.21
N ASN A 119 -0.19 -17.95 0.38
CA ASN A 119 -0.42 -19.03 1.35
C ASN A 119 -0.22 -20.44 0.74
N MET A 120 0.20 -20.53 -0.51
CA MET A 120 0.53 -21.80 -1.15
C MET A 120 1.91 -22.30 -0.71
N PRO A 121 2.11 -23.61 -0.49
CA PRO A 121 3.36 -24.17 0.04
C PRO A 121 4.58 -24.00 -0.86
N TRP A 122 4.38 -23.68 -2.13
CA TRP A 122 5.46 -23.43 -3.12
C TRP A 122 5.83 -21.95 -3.27
N TYR A 123 5.18 -21.05 -2.53
CA TYR A 123 5.52 -19.62 -2.54
C TYR A 123 6.76 -19.38 -1.68
N GLY A 124 7.94 -19.48 -2.30
CA GLY A 124 9.24 -19.42 -1.62
C GLY A 124 9.73 -18.00 -1.25
N PHE A 125 8.89 -16.98 -1.33
CA PHE A 125 9.23 -15.65 -0.80
C PHE A 125 9.04 -15.67 0.72
N GLY A 126 10.06 -16.22 1.41
CA GLY A 126 10.04 -16.41 2.84
C GLY A 126 10.27 -15.12 3.62
N PHE A 127 9.69 -15.10 4.79
CA PHE A 127 10.00 -14.19 5.90
C PHE A 127 11.32 -14.59 6.55
#